data_b53ca1419610df020ce3cc86f2a47ed5
#
_entry.id   b53ca1419610df020ce3cc86f2a47ed5
#
_cell.length_a   1.000
_cell.length_b   1.000
_cell.length_c   1.000
_cell.angle_alpha   90.00
_cell.angle_beta   90.00
_cell.angle_gamma   90.00
#
_symmetry.space_group_name_H-M   'P 1'
#
loop_
_entity.id
_entity.type
_entity.pdbx_description
1 polymer ?
#
loop_
_entity_poly.entity_id
_entity_poly.type
_entity_poly.pdbx_seq_one_letter_code
_entity_poly.pdbx_strand_id
1 'polypeptide(L)'
;MNMFLSILGSGAALPIGARRCSAQVLNIGGFKLLIDCAEATQDRIRYNHLKLQSISTIIISHLHGDHFFGLPGLLSTMHLCGRTEPVFIAAPKGAREVIETTFELTGNHVGFPIEWREMDFTEGKERIFENHRCIIDAFPLDHSVPDYGFRITEKPRSPHEPLVYA
;
A
#
# COMPACT_ATOMS: atom_id res chain seq x y z
N MET A 1 -9.86 20.70 -1.11
CA MET A 1 -8.81 19.68 -0.96
C MET A 1 -9.21 18.75 0.16
N ASN A 2 -9.35 17.45 -0.10
CA ASN A 2 -9.67 16.48 0.95
C ASN A 2 -8.63 15.36 0.88
N MET A 3 -7.39 15.70 1.25
CA MET A 3 -6.30 14.76 1.43
C MET A 3 -6.09 14.55 2.93
N PHE A 4 -6.21 13.30 3.40
CA PHE A 4 -6.03 12.92 4.80
C PHE A 4 -5.07 11.76 4.90
N LEU A 5 -4.07 11.89 5.76
CA LEU A 5 -3.12 10.82 6.08
C LEU A 5 -3.44 10.24 7.46
N SER A 6 -3.76 8.96 7.50
CA SER A 6 -3.94 8.19 8.73
C SER A 6 -2.68 7.39 9.02
N ILE A 7 -1.99 7.69 10.10
CA ILE A 7 -0.81 6.94 10.55
C ILE A 7 -1.27 5.73 11.34
N LEU A 8 -1.10 4.53 10.79
CA LEU A 8 -1.44 3.25 11.43
C LEU A 8 -0.30 2.73 12.29
N GLY A 9 0.93 2.99 11.86
CA GLY A 9 2.16 2.66 12.54
C GLY A 9 3.31 3.53 12.08
N SER A 10 4.23 3.84 12.99
CA SER A 10 5.40 4.70 12.77
C SER A 10 6.63 4.19 13.55
N GLY A 11 6.63 2.91 13.95
CA GLY A 11 7.79 2.24 14.52
C GLY A 11 8.76 1.79 13.45
N ALA A 12 10.04 1.69 13.80
CA ALA A 12 11.09 1.11 12.95
C ALA A 12 11.57 -0.19 13.59
N ALA A 13 11.88 -1.18 12.76
CA ALA A 13 12.43 -2.49 13.08
C ALA A 13 11.53 -3.37 14.00
N LEU A 14 11.09 -2.87 15.13
CA LEU A 14 10.34 -3.66 16.11
C LEU A 14 9.04 -2.95 16.55
N PRO A 15 7.93 -3.69 16.69
CA PRO A 15 6.75 -3.16 17.36
C PRO A 15 7.02 -3.03 18.86
N ILE A 16 6.89 -1.83 19.43
CA ILE A 16 7.14 -1.57 20.85
C ILE A 16 5.84 -1.07 21.50
N GLY A 17 5.27 -1.88 22.39
CA GLY A 17 4.02 -1.57 23.06
C GLY A 17 2.87 -1.37 22.08
N ALA A 18 2.23 -0.20 22.12
CA ALA A 18 1.14 0.15 21.19
C ALA A 18 1.64 0.69 19.83
N ARG A 19 2.95 1.01 19.70
CA ARG A 19 3.53 1.52 18.47
C ARG A 19 3.76 0.36 17.50
N ARG A 20 3.06 0.39 16.38
CA ARG A 20 3.23 -0.57 15.28
C ARG A 20 4.24 -0.05 14.26
N CYS A 21 4.80 -0.97 13.48
CA CYS A 21 5.73 -0.66 12.40
C CYS A 21 5.04 0.04 11.23
N SER A 22 5.79 0.39 10.19
CA SER A 22 5.38 1.32 9.13
C SER A 22 4.10 0.89 8.41
N ALA A 23 3.06 1.70 8.51
CA ALA A 23 1.87 1.62 7.68
C ALA A 23 1.09 2.95 7.75
N GLN A 24 0.71 3.48 6.58
CA GLN A 24 -0.09 4.70 6.50
C GLN A 24 -1.18 4.54 5.44
N VAL A 25 -2.36 5.10 5.69
CA VAL A 25 -3.42 5.20 4.67
C VAL A 25 -3.62 6.65 4.28
N LEU A 26 -3.38 6.95 3.02
CA LEU A 26 -3.67 8.24 2.41
C LEU A 26 -5.01 8.19 1.69
N ASN A 27 -5.92 9.08 2.05
CA ASN A 27 -7.21 9.28 1.38
C ASN A 27 -7.15 10.56 0.54
N ILE A 28 -7.38 10.44 -0.77
CA ILE A 28 -7.41 11.57 -1.70
C ILE A 28 -8.79 11.60 -2.36
N GLY A 29 -9.73 12.36 -1.77
CA GLY A 29 -11.07 12.49 -2.32
C GLY A 29 -11.81 11.14 -2.50
N GLY A 30 -11.64 10.21 -1.57
CA GLY A 30 -12.24 8.87 -1.59
C GLY A 30 -11.34 7.77 -2.15
N PHE A 31 -10.32 8.09 -2.95
CA PHE A 31 -9.28 7.15 -3.35
C PHE A 31 -8.36 6.84 -2.16
N LYS A 32 -8.20 5.57 -1.82
CA LYS A 32 -7.37 5.14 -0.68
C LYS A 32 -6.15 4.36 -1.11
N LEU A 33 -5.01 4.88 -0.70
CA LEU A 33 -3.67 4.36 -0.92
C LEU A 33 -3.09 3.91 0.42
N LEU A 34 -2.63 2.65 0.51
CA LEU A 34 -1.81 2.17 1.62
C LEU A 34 -0.33 2.35 1.27
N ILE A 35 0.42 2.96 2.18
CA ILE A 35 1.87 3.16 2.10
C ILE A 35 2.51 2.30 3.17
N ASP A 36 3.31 1.34 2.76
CA ASP A 36 3.86 0.24 3.55
C ASP A 36 2.78 -0.63 4.22
N CYS A 37 3.16 -1.85 4.52
CA CYS A 37 2.29 -2.84 5.11
C CYS A 37 3.05 -3.74 6.09
N ALA A 38 3.41 -3.20 7.24
CA ALA A 38 4.04 -3.94 8.31
C ALA A 38 3.06 -4.95 8.96
N GLU A 39 3.58 -5.77 9.85
CA GLU A 39 2.76 -6.71 10.64
C GLU A 39 1.58 -6.02 11.33
N ALA A 40 0.46 -6.71 11.40
CA ALA A 40 -0.79 -6.24 12.01
C ALA A 40 -1.42 -4.99 11.36
N THR A 41 -1.01 -4.62 10.13
CA THR A 41 -1.61 -3.49 9.41
C THR A 41 -3.13 -3.66 9.23
N GLN A 42 -3.63 -4.87 8.91
CA GLN A 42 -5.07 -5.13 8.79
C GLN A 42 -5.83 -4.89 10.09
N ASP A 43 -5.23 -5.21 11.22
CA ASP A 43 -5.82 -4.96 12.54
C ASP A 43 -5.89 -3.45 12.83
N ARG A 44 -4.83 -2.72 12.51
CA ARG A 44 -4.79 -1.26 12.66
C ARG A 44 -5.76 -0.53 11.74
N ILE A 45 -5.97 -1.01 10.52
CA ILE A 45 -7.00 -0.51 9.61
C ILE A 45 -8.39 -0.61 10.27
N ARG A 46 -8.72 -1.78 10.84
CA ARG A 46 -9.99 -2.02 11.52
C ARG A 46 -10.13 -1.19 12.79
N TYR A 47 -9.10 -1.14 13.61
CA TYR A 47 -9.07 -0.35 14.85
C TYR A 47 -9.32 1.14 14.59
N ASN A 48 -8.81 1.68 13.48
CA ASN A 48 -9.03 3.08 13.08
C ASN A 48 -10.32 3.27 12.26
N HIS A 49 -11.22 2.28 12.24
CA HIS A 49 -12.50 2.31 11.52
C HIS A 49 -12.37 2.58 10.02
N LEU A 50 -11.21 2.29 9.43
CA LEU A 50 -11.01 2.38 8.00
C LEU A 50 -11.58 1.14 7.31
N LYS A 51 -12.22 1.34 6.15
CA LYS A 51 -12.77 0.24 5.35
C LYS A 51 -11.64 -0.43 4.57
N LEU A 52 -11.20 -1.60 5.01
CA LEU A 52 -10.15 -2.40 4.37
C LEU A 52 -10.42 -2.61 2.87
N GLN A 53 -11.65 -2.95 2.51
CA GLN A 53 -12.05 -3.17 1.11
C GLN A 53 -12.01 -1.92 0.22
N SER A 54 -11.88 -0.72 0.79
CA SER A 54 -11.77 0.52 0.02
C SER A 54 -10.33 0.86 -0.38
N ILE A 55 -9.33 0.10 0.09
CA ILE A 55 -7.93 0.26 -0.32
C ILE A 55 -7.76 -0.45 -1.66
N SER A 56 -7.50 0.31 -2.71
CA SER A 56 -7.32 -0.21 -4.07
C SER A 56 -5.88 -0.16 -4.56
N THR A 57 -5.01 0.56 -3.84
CA THR A 57 -3.61 0.75 -4.22
C THR A 57 -2.73 0.59 -2.99
N ILE A 58 -1.63 -0.14 -3.12
CA ILE A 58 -0.62 -0.37 -2.09
C ILE A 58 0.73 -0.03 -2.69
N ILE A 59 1.54 0.75 -1.98
CA ILE A 59 2.93 1.02 -2.36
C ILE A 59 3.84 0.64 -1.21
N ILE A 60 4.90 -0.09 -1.51
CA ILE A 60 5.88 -0.59 -0.54
C ILE A 60 7.22 0.07 -0.82
N SER A 61 7.79 0.72 0.19
CA SER A 61 9.08 1.41 0.09
C SER A 61 10.23 0.41 -0.11
N HIS A 62 10.31 -0.60 0.74
CA HIS A 62 11.32 -1.65 0.69
C HIS A 62 10.84 -2.95 1.35
N LEU A 63 11.60 -4.04 1.21
CA LEU A 63 11.15 -5.38 1.62
C LEU A 63 11.58 -5.80 3.04
N HIS A 64 12.05 -4.88 3.89
CA HIS A 64 12.22 -5.21 5.31
C HIS A 64 10.87 -5.54 5.97
N GLY A 65 10.89 -6.46 6.92
CA GLY A 65 9.67 -7.01 7.52
C GLY A 65 8.76 -5.97 8.16
N ASP A 66 9.36 -4.95 8.77
CA ASP A 66 8.65 -3.84 9.41
C ASP A 66 7.99 -2.85 8.41
N HIS A 67 8.10 -3.12 7.10
CA HIS A 67 7.42 -2.41 6.02
C HIS A 67 6.57 -3.33 5.12
N PHE A 68 6.82 -4.66 5.15
CA PHE A 68 6.30 -5.55 4.12
C PHE A 68 5.56 -6.79 4.65
N PHE A 69 5.93 -7.35 5.82
CA PHE A 69 5.44 -8.68 6.24
C PHE A 69 3.96 -8.74 6.61
N GLY A 70 3.27 -7.63 6.72
CA GLY A 70 1.81 -7.61 6.85
C GLY A 70 1.05 -7.83 5.55
N LEU A 71 1.72 -7.68 4.39
CA LEU A 71 1.06 -7.72 3.08
C LEU A 71 0.37 -9.06 2.77
N PRO A 72 1.01 -10.25 2.98
CA PRO A 72 0.33 -11.53 2.76
C PRO A 72 -0.95 -11.67 3.59
N GLY A 73 -0.89 -11.31 4.88
CA GLY A 73 -2.04 -11.36 5.79
C GLY A 73 -3.14 -10.39 5.40
N LEU A 74 -2.78 -9.18 4.94
CA LEU A 74 -3.74 -8.18 4.44
C LEU A 74 -4.50 -8.70 3.21
N LEU A 75 -3.78 -9.22 2.21
CA LEU A 75 -4.37 -9.76 0.98
C LEU A 75 -5.29 -10.96 1.27
N SER A 76 -4.86 -11.87 2.14
CA SER A 76 -5.69 -12.99 2.61
C SER A 76 -6.96 -12.50 3.30
N THR A 77 -6.86 -11.46 4.14
CA THR A 77 -8.03 -10.87 4.81
C THR A 77 -8.98 -10.19 3.82
N MET A 78 -8.45 -9.48 2.82
CA MET A 78 -9.27 -8.89 1.76
C MET A 78 -10.05 -9.96 0.99
N HIS A 79 -9.41 -11.09 0.66
CA HIS A 79 -10.07 -12.23 0.02
C HIS A 79 -11.18 -12.82 0.88
N LEU A 80 -10.89 -13.14 2.14
CA LEU A 80 -11.86 -13.71 3.09
C LEU A 80 -13.06 -12.78 3.37
N CYS A 81 -12.86 -11.48 3.24
CA CYS A 81 -13.92 -10.46 3.32
C CYS A 81 -14.66 -10.26 1.98
N GLY A 82 -14.45 -11.12 0.99
CA GLY A 82 -15.22 -11.15 -0.26
C GLY A 82 -14.77 -10.11 -1.30
N ARG A 83 -13.50 -9.70 -1.30
CA ARG A 83 -12.99 -8.80 -2.35
C ARG A 83 -13.01 -9.46 -3.72
N THR A 84 -13.50 -8.72 -4.72
CA THR A 84 -13.48 -9.10 -6.13
C THR A 84 -12.73 -8.10 -7.00
N GLU A 85 -12.68 -6.83 -6.54
CA GLU A 85 -12.06 -5.74 -7.28
C GLU A 85 -10.52 -5.84 -7.24
N PRO A 86 -9.83 -5.45 -8.32
CA PRO A 86 -8.38 -5.46 -8.38
C PRO A 86 -7.70 -4.65 -7.27
N VAL A 87 -6.49 -5.07 -6.91
CA VAL A 87 -5.56 -4.29 -6.10
C VAL A 87 -4.30 -4.02 -6.91
N PHE A 88 -3.96 -2.75 -7.07
CA PHE A 88 -2.68 -2.36 -7.63
C PHE A 88 -1.61 -2.36 -6.53
N ILE A 89 -0.45 -3.00 -6.78
CA ILE A 89 0.67 -3.04 -5.85
C ILE A 89 1.94 -2.60 -6.56
N ALA A 90 2.53 -1.49 -6.12
CA ALA A 90 3.89 -1.11 -6.50
C ALA A 90 4.85 -1.44 -5.36
N ALA A 91 5.91 -2.18 -5.65
CA ALA A 91 6.88 -2.62 -4.66
C ALA A 91 8.25 -2.85 -5.30
N PRO A 92 9.35 -2.92 -4.53
CA PRO A 92 10.63 -3.34 -5.05
C PRO A 92 10.55 -4.73 -5.70
N LYS A 93 11.40 -4.95 -6.68
CA LYS A 93 11.54 -6.24 -7.37
C LYS A 93 11.76 -7.38 -6.37
N GLY A 94 11.09 -8.51 -6.61
CA GLY A 94 11.05 -9.68 -5.72
C GLY A 94 9.85 -9.72 -4.78
N ALA A 95 9.14 -8.61 -4.59
CA ALA A 95 7.94 -8.57 -3.74
C ALA A 95 6.87 -9.55 -4.23
N ARG A 96 6.63 -9.57 -5.53
CA ARG A 96 5.67 -10.46 -6.18
C ARG A 96 6.03 -11.94 -5.92
N GLU A 97 7.27 -12.31 -6.14
CA GLU A 97 7.76 -13.69 -5.94
C GLU A 97 7.55 -14.14 -4.48
N VAL A 98 7.89 -13.28 -3.51
CA VAL A 98 7.68 -13.59 -2.08
C VAL A 98 6.21 -13.85 -1.77
N ILE A 99 5.30 -13.01 -2.28
CA ILE A 99 3.85 -13.15 -2.03
C ILE A 99 3.31 -14.42 -2.71
N GLU A 100 3.60 -14.61 -4.00
CA GLU A 100 3.11 -15.77 -4.76
C GLU A 100 3.64 -17.09 -4.18
N THR A 101 4.94 -17.17 -3.86
CA THR A 101 5.55 -18.33 -3.21
C THR A 101 4.95 -18.60 -1.83
N THR A 102 4.72 -17.55 -1.03
CA THR A 102 4.09 -17.69 0.28
C THR A 102 2.69 -18.30 0.14
N PHE A 103 1.89 -17.83 -0.79
CA PHE A 103 0.54 -18.35 -1.02
C PHE A 103 0.55 -19.78 -1.56
N GLU A 104 1.44 -20.09 -2.50
CA GLU A 104 1.60 -21.44 -3.04
C GLU A 104 1.96 -22.45 -1.95
N LEU A 105 3.02 -22.18 -1.18
CA LEU A 105 3.53 -23.09 -0.14
C LEU A 105 2.56 -23.25 1.05
N THR A 106 1.74 -22.25 1.33
CA THR A 106 0.75 -22.30 2.42
C THR A 106 -0.64 -22.75 1.97
N GLY A 107 -0.84 -23.04 0.67
CA GLY A 107 -2.14 -23.38 0.11
C GLY A 107 -3.17 -22.24 0.17
N ASN A 108 -2.72 -21.01 0.41
CA ASN A 108 -3.58 -19.83 0.34
C ASN A 108 -3.73 -19.35 -1.10
N HIS A 109 -4.84 -18.66 -1.37
CA HIS A 109 -5.01 -17.95 -2.62
C HIS A 109 -5.83 -16.68 -2.40
N VAL A 110 -5.72 -15.74 -3.32
CA VAL A 110 -6.57 -14.56 -3.40
C VAL A 110 -7.45 -14.65 -4.65
N GLY A 111 -8.75 -14.48 -4.50
CA GLY A 111 -9.74 -14.61 -5.58
C GLY A 111 -9.97 -13.32 -6.37
N PHE A 112 -9.13 -12.31 -6.21
CA PHE A 112 -9.19 -11.04 -6.92
C PHE A 112 -7.88 -10.77 -7.68
N PRO A 113 -7.91 -9.99 -8.78
CA PRO A 113 -6.70 -9.64 -9.52
C PRO A 113 -5.75 -8.79 -8.70
N ILE A 114 -4.44 -9.08 -8.79
CA ILE A 114 -3.37 -8.21 -8.29
C ILE A 114 -2.60 -7.69 -9.50
N GLU A 115 -2.58 -6.38 -9.64
CA GLU A 115 -1.82 -5.67 -10.68
C GLU A 115 -0.47 -5.25 -10.10
N TRP A 116 0.60 -5.95 -10.50
CA TRP A 116 1.93 -5.68 -9.99
C TRP A 116 2.70 -4.65 -10.83
N ARG A 117 3.34 -3.71 -10.15
CA ARG A 117 4.38 -2.84 -10.67
C ARG A 117 5.64 -3.02 -9.82
N GLU A 118 6.55 -3.90 -10.25
CA GLU A 118 7.84 -4.04 -9.58
C GLU A 118 8.78 -2.91 -9.99
N MET A 119 9.43 -2.30 -8.99
CA MET A 119 10.40 -1.24 -9.15
C MET A 119 11.81 -1.83 -9.11
N ASP A 120 12.60 -1.57 -10.17
CA ASP A 120 13.97 -2.09 -10.34
C ASP A 120 14.85 -1.01 -11.03
N PHE A 121 14.84 0.21 -10.48
CA PHE A 121 15.65 1.30 -10.98
C PHE A 121 16.46 1.95 -9.84
N THR A 122 17.67 2.39 -10.15
CA THR A 122 18.65 2.87 -9.17
C THR A 122 18.91 4.37 -9.28
N GLU A 123 18.38 5.01 -10.30
CA GLU A 123 18.56 6.43 -10.55
C GLU A 123 17.29 7.08 -11.09
N GLY A 124 17.18 8.37 -10.90
CA GLY A 124 16.11 9.18 -11.44
C GLY A 124 14.79 9.06 -10.68
N LYS A 125 13.70 9.29 -11.40
CA LYS A 125 12.34 9.25 -10.87
C LYS A 125 11.42 8.65 -11.92
N GLU A 126 10.60 7.69 -11.53
CA GLU A 126 9.62 7.06 -12.41
C GLU A 126 8.20 7.30 -11.91
N ARG A 127 7.28 7.51 -12.86
CA ARG A 127 5.86 7.44 -12.56
C ARG A 127 5.44 5.99 -12.44
N ILE A 128 4.99 5.59 -11.24
CA ILE A 128 4.59 4.21 -10.94
C ILE A 128 3.07 4.02 -10.95
N PHE A 129 2.30 5.09 -10.78
CA PHE A 129 0.85 5.04 -10.78
C PHE A 129 0.25 6.40 -11.17
N GLU A 130 -0.88 6.35 -11.87
CA GLU A 130 -1.67 7.53 -12.17
C GLU A 130 -3.15 7.18 -12.32
N ASN A 131 -4.02 7.96 -11.72
CA ASN A 131 -5.46 7.92 -11.92
C ASN A 131 -6.05 9.34 -12.03
N HIS A 132 -7.38 9.45 -11.96
CA HIS A 132 -8.06 10.75 -12.01
C HIS A 132 -7.83 11.62 -10.75
N ARG A 133 -7.38 11.02 -9.62
CA ARG A 133 -7.16 11.72 -8.34
C ARG A 133 -5.72 12.13 -8.11
N CYS A 134 -4.77 11.30 -8.49
CA CYS A 134 -3.36 11.55 -8.18
C CYS A 134 -2.40 10.95 -9.18
N ILE A 135 -1.17 11.42 -9.08
CA ILE A 135 0.03 10.85 -9.69
C ILE A 135 0.93 10.38 -8.54
N ILE A 136 1.54 9.20 -8.68
CA ILE A 136 2.56 8.70 -7.76
C ILE A 136 3.84 8.50 -8.55
N ASP A 137 4.86 9.23 -8.16
CA ASP A 137 6.22 9.07 -8.65
C ASP A 137 7.07 8.41 -7.55
N ALA A 138 7.93 7.46 -7.93
CA ALA A 138 8.91 6.83 -7.05
C ALA A 138 10.34 7.28 -7.41
N PHE A 139 11.23 7.32 -6.45
CA PHE A 139 12.66 7.62 -6.62
C PHE A 139 13.48 6.78 -5.64
N PRO A 140 14.68 6.29 -6.04
CA PRO A 140 15.49 5.45 -5.18
C PRO A 140 16.05 6.24 -4.00
N LEU A 141 16.21 5.54 -2.87
CA LEU A 141 16.82 6.04 -1.65
C LEU A 141 18.09 5.24 -1.33
N ASP A 142 19.01 5.84 -0.57
CA ASP A 142 20.21 5.18 -0.07
C ASP A 142 19.86 4.34 1.17
N HIS A 143 19.85 3.02 0.99
CA HIS A 143 19.55 2.04 2.03
C HIS A 143 20.28 0.72 1.78
N SER A 144 20.26 -0.21 2.76
CA SER A 144 20.92 -1.53 2.66
C SER A 144 20.27 -2.50 1.67
N VAL A 145 19.02 -2.24 1.28
CA VAL A 145 18.25 -2.96 0.26
C VAL A 145 17.61 -1.94 -0.69
N PRO A 146 17.14 -2.34 -1.88
CA PRO A 146 16.40 -1.44 -2.76
C PRO A 146 15.24 -0.77 -2.00
N ASP A 147 15.30 0.55 -1.89
CA ASP A 147 14.34 1.38 -1.15
C ASP A 147 13.91 2.58 -2.00
N TYR A 148 12.63 2.92 -1.93
CA TYR A 148 12.02 3.97 -2.75
C TYR A 148 11.26 4.97 -1.89
N GLY A 149 11.57 6.25 -2.09
CA GLY A 149 10.71 7.35 -1.66
C GLY A 149 9.57 7.59 -2.66
N PHE A 150 8.47 8.15 -2.17
CA PHE A 150 7.29 8.43 -3.00
C PHE A 150 6.91 9.89 -2.98
N ARG A 151 6.60 10.44 -4.15
CA ARG A 151 5.96 11.73 -4.31
C ARG A 151 4.55 11.52 -4.81
N ILE A 152 3.55 11.90 -3.98
CA ILE A 152 2.14 11.79 -4.32
C ILE A 152 1.61 13.20 -4.59
N THR A 153 1.10 13.40 -5.80
CA THR A 153 0.59 14.70 -6.27
C THR A 153 -0.91 14.58 -6.52
N GLU A 154 -1.73 15.31 -5.77
CA GLU A 154 -3.18 15.41 -6.03
C GLU A 154 -3.42 16.15 -7.35
N LYS A 155 -4.29 15.61 -8.18
CA LYS A 155 -4.74 16.28 -9.41
C LYS A 155 -5.88 17.26 -9.13
N PRO A 156 -5.98 18.36 -9.90
CA PRO A 156 -7.13 19.23 -9.83
C PRO A 156 -8.42 18.45 -10.07
N ARG A 157 -9.46 18.74 -9.29
CA ARG A 157 -10.78 18.14 -9.50
C ARG A 157 -11.41 18.69 -10.77
N SER A 158 -12.09 17.81 -11.50
CA SER A 158 -12.99 18.24 -12.55
C SER A 158 -14.13 19.08 -11.95
N PRO A 159 -14.53 20.22 -12.56
CA PRO A 159 -15.64 21.04 -12.09
C PRO A 159 -16.98 20.29 -11.99
N HIS A 160 -17.11 19.15 -12.66
CA HIS A 160 -18.33 18.32 -12.69
C HIS A 160 -18.30 17.12 -11.74
N GLU A 161 -17.26 16.97 -10.91
CA GLU A 161 -17.19 15.86 -9.96
C GLU A 161 -18.05 16.14 -8.71
N PRO A 162 -18.96 15.22 -8.32
CA PRO A 162 -19.76 15.40 -7.12
C PRO A 162 -18.87 15.46 -5.87
N LEU A 163 -19.25 16.30 -4.91
CA LEU A 163 -18.59 16.35 -3.61
C LEU A 163 -18.88 15.05 -2.86
N VAL A 164 -17.86 14.23 -2.65
CA VAL A 164 -17.94 13.07 -1.77
C VAL A 164 -17.64 13.57 -0.34
N TYR A 165 -18.67 13.66 0.47
CA TYR A 165 -18.51 13.89 1.90
C TYR A 165 -18.04 12.57 2.55
N ALA A 166 -16.96 12.64 3.34
CA ALA A 166 -16.38 11.51 4.07
C ALA A 166 -17.23 11.14 5.27
#